data_fa363df8b79388fff80fe031c55df885
#
_entry.id   fa363df8b79388fff80fe031c55df885
#
_cell.length_a   1.000
_cell.length_b   1.000
_cell.length_c   1.000
_cell.angle_alpha   90.00
_cell.angle_beta   90.00
_cell.angle_gamma   90.00
#
_symmetry.space_group_name_H-M   'P 1'
#
loop_
_entity.id
_entity.type
_entity.pdbx_description
1 polymer ?
#
loop_
_entity_poly.entity_id
_entity_poly.type
_entity_poly.pdbx_seq_one_letter_code
_entity_poly.pdbx_strand_id
1 'polypeptide(L)'
;TRLVAFAAERSPLANRTLVVSAEQGGPIDNLTVPSDVAADYAPPGAALVQVSVRGDWPDGPAALPDAIRSQAATWFGKDASGWRHLATAEVPRALPDESPAARRLRPAGPRLAPGLFLCGDHCGSASINGALASGRRCAAAILGGV
;
A
#
# COMPACT_ATOMS: atom_id res chain seq x y z
N THR A 1 3.17 -4.14 6.95
CA THR A 1 3.01 -4.33 5.51
C THR A 1 4.34 -4.27 4.82
N ARG A 2 4.52 -5.09 3.79
CA ARG A 2 5.66 -5.01 2.87
C ARG A 2 5.17 -4.76 1.46
N LEU A 3 5.92 -3.98 0.69
CA LEU A 3 5.73 -3.79 -0.73
C LEU A 3 6.89 -4.45 -1.45
N VAL A 4 6.58 -5.38 -2.35
CA VAL A 4 7.58 -6.11 -3.14
C VAL A 4 7.40 -5.75 -4.60
N ALA A 5 8.46 -5.27 -5.24
CA ALA A 5 8.46 -4.84 -6.63
C ALA A 5 9.21 -5.83 -7.52
N PHE A 6 8.65 -6.11 -8.68
CA PHE A 6 9.24 -6.98 -9.70
C PHE A 6 9.24 -6.29 -11.07
N ALA A 7 10.26 -6.59 -11.87
CA ALA A 7 10.22 -6.38 -13.31
C ALA A 7 9.75 -7.66 -13.99
N ALA A 8 8.79 -7.51 -14.89
CA ALA A 8 8.29 -8.56 -15.78
C ALA A 8 8.53 -8.15 -17.23
N GLU A 9 8.68 -9.12 -18.12
CA GLU A 9 8.84 -8.88 -19.57
C GLU A 9 7.55 -8.32 -20.20
N ARG A 10 6.40 -8.61 -19.59
CA ARG A 10 5.09 -8.09 -20.00
C ARG A 10 4.14 -8.02 -18.80
N SER A 11 3.12 -7.19 -18.91
CA SER A 11 2.09 -7.12 -17.89
C SER A 11 1.33 -8.44 -17.78
N PRO A 12 1.16 -9.00 -16.57
CA PRO A 12 0.29 -10.16 -16.34
C PRO A 12 -1.19 -9.82 -16.44
N LEU A 13 -1.56 -8.55 -16.35
CA LEU A 13 -2.96 -8.09 -16.34
C LEU A 13 -3.37 -7.44 -17.65
N ALA A 14 -2.48 -6.69 -18.28
CA ALA A 14 -2.74 -5.84 -19.46
C ALA A 14 -3.96 -4.90 -19.27
N ASN A 15 -4.22 -4.49 -18.03
CA ASN A 15 -5.31 -3.60 -17.67
C ASN A 15 -4.98 -2.79 -16.38
N ARG A 16 -5.82 -1.82 -16.05
CA ARG A 16 -5.62 -0.90 -14.91
C ARG A 16 -6.35 -1.36 -13.65
N THR A 17 -6.30 -2.65 -13.33
CA THR A 17 -7.02 -3.21 -12.18
C THR A 17 -6.11 -3.51 -11.02
N LEU A 18 -6.69 -3.52 -9.83
CA LEU A 18 -6.13 -4.08 -8.62
C LEU A 18 -6.62 -5.53 -8.51
N VAL A 19 -5.69 -6.46 -8.37
CA VAL A 19 -6.01 -7.86 -8.02
C VAL A 19 -5.92 -8.01 -6.52
N VAL A 20 -6.95 -8.54 -5.89
CA VAL A 20 -6.98 -8.84 -4.45
C VAL A 20 -7.05 -10.34 -4.27
N SER A 21 -6.19 -10.89 -3.43
CA SER A 21 -6.21 -12.31 -3.11
C SER A 21 -7.43 -12.65 -2.26
N ALA A 22 -8.20 -13.65 -2.69
CA ALA A 22 -9.24 -14.29 -1.89
C ALA A 22 -8.73 -15.55 -1.19
N GLU A 23 -7.49 -15.96 -1.46
CA GLU A 23 -6.87 -17.15 -0.90
C GLU A 23 -6.31 -16.89 0.49
N GLN A 24 -6.41 -17.87 1.38
CA GLN A 24 -5.75 -17.84 2.67
C GLN A 24 -4.40 -18.56 2.60
N GLY A 25 -3.39 -18.03 3.26
CA GLY A 25 -2.09 -18.68 3.41
C GLY A 25 -1.03 -18.32 2.36
N GLY A 26 -1.36 -17.57 1.30
CA GLY A 26 -0.37 -17.05 0.35
C GLY A 26 0.19 -15.69 0.79
N PRO A 27 1.38 -15.28 0.27
CA PRO A 27 2.00 -14.01 0.59
C PRO A 27 1.31 -12.80 -0.06
N ILE A 28 0.62 -12.98 -1.17
CA ILE A 28 0.01 -11.88 -1.93
C ILE A 28 -1.30 -11.47 -1.26
N ASP A 29 -1.36 -10.25 -0.71
CA ASP A 29 -2.60 -9.61 -0.27
C ASP A 29 -3.29 -8.92 -1.47
N ASN A 30 -2.53 -8.12 -2.18
CA ASN A 30 -2.96 -7.53 -3.44
C ASN A 30 -1.78 -7.31 -4.40
N LEU A 31 -2.12 -7.14 -5.69
CA LEU A 31 -1.16 -6.93 -6.76
C LEU A 31 -1.66 -5.86 -7.72
N THR A 32 -0.77 -4.98 -8.14
CA THR A 32 -0.99 -3.97 -9.18
C THR A 32 0.12 -3.99 -10.20
N VAL A 33 -0.16 -3.43 -11.37
CA VAL A 33 0.83 -3.20 -12.43
C VAL A 33 0.84 -1.70 -12.75
N PRO A 34 1.64 -0.89 -12.03
CA PRO A 34 1.67 0.56 -12.22
C PRO A 34 1.97 0.99 -13.66
N SER A 35 2.78 0.23 -14.38
CA SER A 35 3.08 0.49 -15.79
C SER A 35 1.87 0.34 -16.73
N ASP A 36 0.81 -0.37 -16.33
CA ASP A 36 -0.47 -0.40 -17.08
C ASP A 36 -1.28 0.88 -16.88
N VAL A 37 -1.00 1.62 -15.81
CA VAL A 37 -1.65 2.91 -15.52
C VAL A 37 -0.89 4.05 -16.18
N ALA A 38 0.43 4.07 -16.04
CA ALA A 38 1.32 5.07 -16.61
C ALA A 38 2.59 4.39 -17.16
N ALA A 39 2.82 4.52 -18.47
CA ALA A 39 3.90 3.82 -19.16
C ALA A 39 5.30 4.17 -18.60
N ASP A 40 5.48 5.38 -18.05
CA ASP A 40 6.76 5.86 -17.51
C ASP A 40 7.23 5.10 -16.26
N TYR A 41 6.38 4.23 -15.68
CA TYR A 41 6.78 3.37 -14.56
C TYR A 41 7.65 2.16 -14.97
N ALA A 42 7.79 1.87 -16.26
CA ALA A 42 8.68 0.82 -16.75
C ALA A 42 9.31 1.20 -18.09
N PRO A 43 10.50 0.67 -18.42
CA PRO A 43 11.04 0.82 -19.76
C PRO A 43 10.13 0.20 -20.82
N PRO A 44 10.20 0.66 -22.10
CA PRO A 44 9.47 0.03 -23.19
C PRO A 44 9.73 -1.49 -23.25
N GLY A 45 8.66 -2.28 -23.37
CA GLY A 45 8.73 -3.73 -23.44
C GLY A 45 8.91 -4.41 -22.08
N ALA A 46 8.76 -3.68 -20.96
CA ALA A 46 8.77 -4.24 -19.61
C ALA A 46 7.53 -3.80 -18.83
N ALA A 47 7.25 -4.47 -17.73
CA ALA A 47 6.20 -4.11 -16.80
C ALA A 47 6.73 -4.08 -15.36
N LEU A 48 6.24 -3.10 -14.59
CA LEU A 48 6.45 -3.03 -13.15
C LEU A 48 5.27 -3.71 -12.46
N VAL A 49 5.55 -4.77 -11.71
CA VAL A 49 4.57 -5.46 -10.88
C VAL A 49 4.83 -5.10 -9.42
N GLN A 50 3.82 -4.64 -8.70
CA GLN A 50 3.88 -4.37 -7.27
C GLN A 50 2.94 -5.28 -6.49
N VAL A 51 3.47 -5.88 -5.44
CA VAL A 51 2.74 -6.80 -4.56
C VAL A 51 2.76 -6.25 -3.15
N SER A 52 1.59 -6.13 -2.54
CA SER A 52 1.46 -5.86 -1.11
C SER A 52 1.34 -7.17 -0.34
N VAL A 53 2.09 -7.25 0.76
CA VAL A 53 2.10 -8.40 1.67
C VAL A 53 1.70 -7.92 3.06
N ARG A 54 0.71 -8.57 3.65
CA ARG A 54 0.23 -8.27 5.00
C ARG A 54 0.94 -9.14 6.04
N GLY A 55 1.36 -8.53 7.15
CA GLY A 55 1.99 -9.24 8.25
C GLY A 55 3.40 -9.73 7.95
N ASP A 56 3.83 -10.70 8.73
CA ASP A 56 5.13 -11.35 8.59
C ASP A 56 5.01 -12.64 7.78
N TRP A 57 6.03 -12.91 6.96
CA TRP A 57 6.11 -14.15 6.22
C TRP A 57 6.87 -15.20 7.06
N PRO A 58 6.34 -16.43 7.24
CA PRO A 58 6.93 -17.43 8.15
C PRO A 58 8.40 -17.74 7.87
N ASP A 59 8.77 -17.83 6.59
CA ASP A 59 10.14 -18.18 6.16
C ASP A 59 11.05 -16.95 6.08
N GLY A 60 10.60 -15.82 6.60
CA GLY A 60 11.35 -14.58 6.63
C GLY A 60 11.29 -13.76 5.32
N PRO A 61 11.82 -12.53 5.36
CA PRO A 61 11.70 -11.60 4.24
C PRO A 61 12.50 -12.02 3.00
N ALA A 62 13.56 -12.81 3.16
CA ALA A 62 14.40 -13.26 2.05
C ALA A 62 13.68 -14.28 1.15
N ALA A 63 12.80 -15.11 1.72
CA ALA A 63 12.02 -16.11 0.97
C ALA A 63 10.79 -15.52 0.27
N LEU A 64 10.40 -14.29 0.64
CA LEU A 64 9.17 -13.67 0.18
C LEU A 64 9.08 -13.48 -1.34
N PRO A 65 10.13 -13.05 -2.08
CA PRO A 65 10.07 -12.93 -3.53
C PRO A 65 9.77 -14.25 -4.24
N ASP A 66 10.35 -15.35 -3.77
CA ASP A 66 10.13 -16.69 -4.36
C ASP A 66 8.72 -17.20 -4.07
N ALA A 67 8.23 -17.00 -2.86
CA ALA A 67 6.88 -17.36 -2.47
C ALA A 67 5.83 -16.58 -3.30
N ILE A 68 6.07 -15.28 -3.54
CA ILE A 68 5.22 -14.45 -4.39
C ILE A 68 5.22 -14.97 -5.82
N ARG A 69 6.40 -15.25 -6.41
CA ARG A 69 6.48 -15.81 -7.77
C ARG A 69 5.74 -17.14 -7.89
N SER A 70 5.86 -18.00 -6.89
CA SER A 70 5.17 -19.28 -6.86
C SER A 70 3.66 -19.12 -6.84
N GLN A 71 3.11 -18.26 -5.99
CA GLN A 71 1.68 -17.98 -5.96
C GLN A 71 1.22 -17.27 -7.24
N ALA A 72 1.94 -16.26 -7.71
CA ALA A 72 1.62 -15.56 -8.94
C ALA A 72 1.60 -16.48 -10.17
N ALA A 73 2.47 -17.51 -10.19
CA ALA A 73 2.48 -18.48 -11.28
C ALA A 73 1.21 -19.34 -11.34
N THR A 74 0.52 -19.55 -10.22
CA THR A 74 -0.78 -20.23 -10.21
C THR A 74 -1.89 -19.39 -10.85
N TRP A 75 -1.76 -18.05 -10.76
CA TRP A 75 -2.76 -17.10 -11.30
C TRP A 75 -2.47 -16.67 -12.73
N PHE A 76 -1.20 -16.42 -13.05
CA PHE A 76 -0.76 -15.78 -14.31
C PHE A 76 0.10 -16.69 -15.19
N GLY A 77 0.29 -17.96 -14.78
CA GLY A 77 1.09 -18.91 -15.53
C GLY A 77 2.61 -18.76 -15.34
N LYS A 78 3.35 -19.51 -16.15
CA LYS A 78 4.82 -19.67 -15.99
C LYS A 78 5.61 -18.37 -16.10
N ASP A 79 5.11 -17.37 -16.79
CA ASP A 79 5.79 -16.08 -16.96
C ASP A 79 6.04 -15.40 -15.60
N ALA A 80 5.13 -15.59 -14.62
CA ALA A 80 5.29 -15.04 -13.29
C ALA A 80 6.49 -15.62 -12.53
N SER A 81 6.90 -16.85 -12.82
CA SER A 81 8.11 -17.45 -12.24
C SER A 81 9.39 -16.73 -12.68
N GLY A 82 9.37 -16.08 -13.84
CA GLY A 82 10.48 -15.32 -14.40
C GLY A 82 10.59 -13.87 -13.90
N TRP A 83 9.66 -13.38 -13.06
CA TRP A 83 9.70 -12.00 -12.59
C TRP A 83 10.98 -11.73 -11.80
N ARG A 84 11.71 -10.70 -12.21
CA ARG A 84 12.95 -10.31 -11.53
C ARG A 84 12.62 -9.40 -10.34
N HIS A 85 12.97 -9.84 -9.15
CA HIS A 85 12.84 -9.03 -7.94
C HIS A 85 13.67 -7.74 -8.07
N LEU A 86 13.07 -6.61 -7.78
CA LEU A 86 13.72 -5.30 -7.80
C LEU A 86 14.02 -4.79 -6.41
N ALA A 87 13.01 -4.78 -5.55
CA ALA A 87 13.12 -4.26 -4.19
C ALA A 87 12.01 -4.79 -3.29
N THR A 88 12.29 -4.83 -2.00
CA THR A 88 11.30 -5.01 -0.94
C THR A 88 11.39 -3.82 0.01
N ALA A 89 10.29 -3.09 0.17
CA ALA A 89 10.16 -2.01 1.14
C ALA A 89 9.31 -2.48 2.31
N GLU A 90 9.81 -2.27 3.52
CA GLU A 90 9.04 -2.51 4.74
C GLU A 90 8.37 -1.22 5.20
N VAL A 91 7.06 -1.30 5.48
CA VAL A 91 6.27 -0.17 5.99
C VAL A 91 5.64 -0.60 7.33
N PRO A 92 6.38 -0.43 8.44
CA PRO A 92 5.95 -0.92 9.75
C PRO A 92 4.65 -0.27 10.24
N ARG A 93 4.44 0.99 9.87
CA ARG A 93 3.27 1.80 10.27
C ARG A 93 2.51 2.26 9.03
N ALA A 94 2.02 1.30 8.24
CA ALA A 94 1.34 1.58 6.97
C ALA A 94 -0.01 2.29 7.15
N LEU A 95 -0.74 1.96 8.21
CA LEU A 95 -2.04 2.55 8.52
C LEU A 95 -2.15 2.85 10.03
N PRO A 96 -2.92 3.87 10.43
CA PRO A 96 -3.29 4.09 11.81
C PRO A 96 -4.06 2.91 12.39
N ASP A 97 -3.95 2.71 13.69
CA ASP A 97 -4.80 1.75 14.42
C ASP A 97 -6.24 2.27 14.44
N GLU A 98 -7.15 1.48 13.88
CA GLU A 98 -8.58 1.75 13.80
C GLU A 98 -9.39 1.01 14.89
N SER A 99 -8.72 0.39 15.87
CA SER A 99 -9.41 -0.25 16.99
C SER A 99 -10.29 0.74 17.77
N PRO A 100 -11.36 0.29 18.42
CA PRO A 100 -12.19 1.16 19.24
C PRO A 100 -11.41 1.89 20.34
N ALA A 101 -10.35 1.27 20.87
CA ALA A 101 -9.47 1.88 21.87
C ALA A 101 -8.66 3.04 21.28
N ALA A 102 -8.00 2.82 20.13
CA ALA A 102 -7.22 3.86 19.45
C ALA A 102 -8.11 5.02 18.98
N ARG A 103 -9.30 4.74 18.48
CA ARG A 103 -10.26 5.79 18.07
C ARG A 103 -10.67 6.71 19.23
N ARG A 104 -10.79 6.20 20.46
CA ARG A 104 -11.11 7.01 21.65
C ARG A 104 -9.98 7.96 22.06
N LEU A 105 -8.75 7.68 21.64
CA LEU A 105 -7.57 8.52 21.91
C LEU A 105 -7.37 9.61 20.87
N ARG A 106 -8.17 9.65 19.82
CA ARG A 106 -8.09 10.69 18.79
C ARG A 106 -8.47 12.06 19.37
N PRO A 107 -7.74 13.12 18.99
CA PRO A 107 -8.11 14.48 19.38
C PRO A 107 -9.52 14.81 18.89
N ALA A 108 -10.31 15.50 19.72
CA ALA A 108 -11.65 15.94 19.37
C ALA A 108 -11.68 17.00 18.24
N GLY A 109 -10.55 17.69 18.03
CA GLY A 109 -10.37 18.70 16.99
C GLY A 109 -8.93 18.84 16.57
N PRO A 110 -8.66 19.67 15.53
CA PRO A 110 -7.31 19.80 14.99
C PRO A 110 -6.36 20.60 15.90
N ARG A 111 -6.87 21.44 16.79
CA ARG A 111 -6.05 22.27 17.69
C ARG A 111 -5.73 21.51 18.99
N LEU A 112 -4.44 21.27 19.24
CA LEU A 112 -3.95 20.59 20.45
C LEU A 112 -3.56 21.58 21.55
N ALA A 113 -2.98 22.73 21.17
CA ALA A 113 -2.56 23.80 22.07
C ALA A 113 -2.50 25.13 21.30
N PRO A 114 -2.28 26.28 21.98
CA PRO A 114 -2.03 27.54 21.28
C PRO A 114 -0.88 27.40 20.28
N GLY A 115 -1.15 27.65 18.99
CA GLY A 115 -0.17 27.53 17.91
C GLY A 115 0.18 26.10 17.46
N LEU A 116 -0.39 25.06 18.11
CA LEU A 116 -0.11 23.67 17.76
C LEU A 116 -1.37 23.00 17.20
N PHE A 117 -1.25 22.50 15.98
CA PHE A 117 -2.32 21.83 15.26
C PHE A 117 -1.86 20.46 14.77
N LEU A 118 -2.82 19.53 14.64
CA LEU A 118 -2.59 18.16 14.18
C LEU A 118 -3.57 17.81 13.07
N CYS A 119 -3.04 17.23 12.00
CA CYS A 119 -3.85 16.63 10.93
C CYS A 119 -3.17 15.37 10.41
N GLY A 120 -3.93 14.57 9.69
CA GLY A 120 -3.51 13.30 9.11
C GLY A 120 -4.66 12.31 9.08
N ASP A 121 -4.46 11.18 8.46
CA ASP A 121 -5.46 10.11 8.41
C ASP A 121 -5.79 9.53 9.80
N HIS A 122 -4.81 9.53 10.71
CA HIS A 122 -5.01 9.14 12.11
C HIS A 122 -5.97 10.04 12.89
N CYS A 123 -6.26 11.25 12.39
CA CYS A 123 -7.24 12.17 12.98
C CYS A 123 -8.66 11.96 12.45
N GLY A 124 -8.89 10.94 11.64
CA GLY A 124 -10.17 10.66 11.02
C GLY A 124 -10.29 9.23 10.54
N SER A 125 -10.54 9.04 9.27
CA SER A 125 -10.53 7.74 8.61
C SER A 125 -9.11 7.43 8.11
N ALA A 126 -8.64 6.20 8.30
CA ALA A 126 -7.35 5.72 7.80
C ALA A 126 -7.38 5.58 6.27
N SER A 127 -7.35 6.71 5.59
CA SER A 127 -7.44 6.78 4.13
C SER A 127 -6.89 8.12 3.61
N ILE A 128 -6.57 8.17 2.32
CA ILE A 128 -6.20 9.41 1.62
C ILE A 128 -7.30 10.47 1.79
N ASN A 129 -8.56 10.08 1.65
CA ASN A 129 -9.69 11.00 1.85
C ASN A 129 -9.77 11.50 3.29
N GLY A 130 -9.48 10.64 4.28
CA GLY A 130 -9.40 11.01 5.69
C GLY A 130 -8.28 12.01 5.96
N ALA A 131 -7.10 11.79 5.39
CA ALA A 131 -5.98 12.72 5.47
C ALA A 131 -6.33 14.10 4.88
N LEU A 132 -6.90 14.14 3.67
CA LEU A 132 -7.33 15.36 3.01
C LEU A 132 -8.41 16.11 3.81
N ALA A 133 -9.42 15.40 4.31
CA ALA A 133 -10.48 16.00 5.12
C ALA A 133 -9.92 16.56 6.44
N SER A 134 -8.98 15.85 7.07
CA SER A 134 -8.32 16.32 8.28
C SER A 134 -7.48 17.57 8.03
N GLY A 135 -6.70 17.60 6.92
CA GLY A 135 -5.93 18.77 6.51
C GLY A 135 -6.82 20.00 6.29
N ARG A 136 -7.96 19.84 5.60
CA ARG A 136 -8.94 20.92 5.41
C ARG A 136 -9.48 21.46 6.72
N ARG A 137 -9.87 20.59 7.67
CA ARG A 137 -10.33 21.03 9.00
C ARG A 137 -9.24 21.79 9.76
N CYS A 138 -8.00 21.31 9.66
CA CYS A 138 -6.85 21.95 10.30
C CYS A 138 -6.60 23.36 9.72
N ALA A 139 -6.58 23.48 8.40
CA ALA A 139 -6.44 24.77 7.73
C ALA A 139 -7.57 25.74 8.10
N ALA A 140 -8.81 25.27 8.12
CA ALA A 140 -9.96 26.10 8.54
C ALA A 140 -9.82 26.60 9.99
N ALA A 141 -9.35 25.73 10.90
CA ALA A 141 -9.12 26.12 12.30
C ALA A 141 -7.99 27.13 12.46
N ILE A 142 -6.95 27.08 11.62
CA ILE A 142 -5.86 28.05 11.60
C ILE A 142 -6.33 29.39 11.05
N LEU A 143 -7.01 29.38 9.91
CA LEU A 143 -7.46 30.57 9.19
C LEU A 143 -8.67 31.23 9.85
N GLY A 144 -9.57 30.42 10.42
CA GLY A 144 -10.77 30.90 11.08
C GLY A 144 -10.50 31.59 12.44
N GLY A 145 -9.31 31.38 13.03
CA GLY A 145 -8.82 32.09 14.23
C GLY A 145 -9.71 31.97 15.46
N VAL A 146 -10.80 31.24 15.33
CA VAL A 146 -11.99 31.41 16.12
C VAL A 146 -12.54 30.05 16.45
#